data_734fa69931b5616bfa038bbac004352a
#
_entry.id   734fa69931b5616bfa038bbac004352a
#
_cell.length_a   1.000
_cell.length_b   1.000
_cell.length_c   1.000
_cell.angle_alpha   90.00
_cell.angle_beta   90.00
_cell.angle_gamma   90.00
#
_symmetry.space_group_name_H-M   'P 1'
#
loop_
_entity.id
_entity.type
_entity.pdbx_description
1 polymer ?
#
loop_
_entity_poly.entity_id
_entity_poly.type
_entity_poly.pdbx_seq_one_letter_code
_entity_poly.pdbx_strand_id
1 'polypeptide(L)'
;RTYLLTGDTASNQALSMYPTLTAKFNSMRTMAYIQRFLLINASGRQMMFGTAATSAVTLTPDILQRIPGYDSPNTGWDCILRDPLALNSQAANTIPVTHTLTLPGTDRTAHVCIFVSPSLILSPLRSFTLADGGQLYWEMGENLYTINGSLLSALNGSIADFDDAVPLDSNTLDPNTEVYTRGSGSSAQLVVRYPIGIHELYLIEVLPNGPTQRQVTFVSVPLLISLTAILLLGCSLAFLLHRMIAHPISALQSRIEKISGGDFSADPDIEWDNELGDIGRGINSMSAGVTALMEHRLEDEKQKQDLEYRMLQNQINPHFIYNTLDSINWLAIE
;
A
#
# COMPACT_ATOMS: atom_id res chain seq x y z
N ARG A 1 46.15 -4.56 -31.96
CA ARG A 1 45.57 -3.76 -33.05
C ARG A 1 46.36 -3.95 -34.37
N THR A 2 47.69 -3.81 -34.39
CA THR A 2 48.54 -3.95 -35.58
C THR A 2 48.39 -5.32 -36.22
N TYR A 3 48.44 -6.43 -35.44
CA TYR A 3 48.24 -7.80 -35.95
C TYR A 3 46.87 -8.01 -36.63
N LEU A 4 45.82 -7.46 -36.04
CA LEU A 4 44.46 -7.62 -36.55
C LEU A 4 44.27 -6.92 -37.91
N LEU A 5 44.96 -5.82 -38.12
CA LEU A 5 44.69 -4.96 -39.27
C LEU A 5 45.71 -5.13 -40.45
N THR A 6 46.93 -5.57 -40.20
CA THR A 6 48.00 -5.57 -41.23
C THR A 6 48.28 -6.93 -41.91
N GLY A 7 47.82 -8.04 -41.34
CA GLY A 7 47.72 -9.35 -42.03
C GLY A 7 48.99 -10.14 -42.32
N ASP A 8 50.06 -9.62 -42.82
CA ASP A 8 51.13 -10.48 -43.39
C ASP A 8 52.51 -10.42 -42.75
N THR A 9 52.91 -9.32 -42.18
CA THR A 9 54.26 -9.21 -41.55
C THR A 9 54.28 -9.63 -40.09
N ALA A 10 53.14 -10.02 -39.54
CA ALA A 10 52.98 -10.22 -38.10
C ALA A 10 53.03 -11.69 -37.66
N SER A 11 53.24 -12.69 -38.50
CA SER A 11 53.18 -14.10 -38.10
C SER A 11 54.16 -14.46 -36.97
N ASN A 12 55.37 -13.96 -37.05
CA ASN A 12 56.37 -14.21 -36.00
C ASN A 12 56.14 -13.35 -34.76
N GLN A 13 55.63 -12.14 -34.93
CA GLN A 13 55.26 -11.29 -33.83
C GLN A 13 53.98 -11.80 -33.10
N ALA A 14 53.02 -12.33 -33.85
CA ALA A 14 51.84 -12.93 -33.27
C ALA A 14 52.18 -14.17 -32.44
N LEU A 15 53.01 -15.01 -32.94
CA LEU A 15 53.52 -16.20 -32.22
C LEU A 15 54.28 -15.82 -30.96
N SER A 16 55.07 -14.74 -30.98
CA SER A 16 55.82 -14.27 -29.82
C SER A 16 54.91 -13.57 -28.79
N MET A 17 53.79 -12.98 -29.22
CA MET A 17 52.82 -12.33 -28.32
C MET A 17 51.79 -13.30 -27.68
N TYR A 18 51.63 -14.49 -28.28
CA TYR A 18 50.64 -15.46 -27.80
C TYR A 18 50.83 -15.83 -26.30
N PRO A 19 52.03 -16.18 -25.81
CA PRO A 19 52.24 -16.48 -24.38
C PRO A 19 51.91 -15.26 -23.50
N THR A 20 52.27 -14.06 -23.93
CA THR A 20 52.04 -12.82 -23.16
C THR A 20 50.54 -12.51 -23.07
N LEU A 21 49.82 -12.67 -24.17
CA LEU A 21 48.37 -12.48 -24.20
C LEU A 21 47.66 -13.53 -23.35
N THR A 22 48.08 -14.77 -23.45
CA THR A 22 47.55 -15.87 -22.65
C THR A 22 47.80 -15.67 -21.13
N ALA A 23 49.02 -15.25 -20.75
CA ALA A 23 49.33 -14.93 -19.37
C ALA A 23 48.51 -13.75 -18.85
N LYS A 24 48.37 -12.70 -19.66
CA LYS A 24 47.53 -11.54 -19.28
C LYS A 24 46.06 -11.90 -19.21
N PHE A 25 45.57 -12.72 -20.13
CA PHE A 25 44.22 -13.29 -20.07
C PHE A 25 43.99 -14.01 -18.78
N ASN A 26 44.83 -14.91 -18.40
CA ASN A 26 44.73 -15.72 -17.17
C ASN A 26 44.86 -14.87 -15.89
N SER A 27 45.53 -13.73 -15.94
CA SER A 27 45.74 -12.85 -14.79
C SER A 27 44.55 -11.91 -14.51
N MET A 28 43.66 -11.73 -15.46
CA MET A 28 42.51 -10.84 -15.28
C MET A 28 41.37 -11.55 -14.57
N ARG A 29 41.04 -11.11 -13.36
CA ARG A 29 40.01 -11.70 -12.48
C ARG A 29 38.59 -11.66 -13.11
N THR A 30 38.31 -10.67 -13.92
CA THR A 30 37.07 -10.53 -14.72
C THR A 30 36.94 -11.60 -15.82
N MET A 31 38.03 -12.27 -16.14
CA MET A 31 38.04 -13.30 -17.18
C MET A 31 37.52 -14.66 -16.73
N ALA A 32 37.15 -14.83 -15.47
CA ALA A 32 36.52 -16.08 -15.01
C ALA A 32 35.20 -16.38 -15.77
N TYR A 33 34.56 -15.37 -16.30
CA TYR A 33 33.33 -15.50 -17.08
C TYR A 33 33.58 -15.58 -18.60
N ILE A 34 34.79 -15.30 -19.07
CA ILE A 34 35.13 -15.43 -20.48
C ILE A 34 35.63 -16.85 -20.75
N GLN A 35 34.83 -17.59 -21.49
CA GLN A 35 35.15 -18.97 -21.86
C GLN A 35 36.16 -19.03 -22.98
N ARG A 36 36.07 -18.13 -23.94
CA ARG A 36 36.89 -18.13 -25.13
C ARG A 36 36.95 -16.72 -25.75
N PHE A 37 38.12 -16.46 -26.36
CA PHE A 37 38.39 -15.25 -27.10
C PHE A 37 38.91 -15.62 -28.47
N LEU A 38 38.23 -15.21 -29.51
CA LEU A 38 38.58 -15.48 -30.90
C LEU A 38 38.91 -14.19 -31.61
N LEU A 39 40.08 -14.13 -32.20
CA LEU A 39 40.52 -13.03 -33.03
C LEU A 39 40.70 -13.54 -34.46
N ILE A 40 40.09 -12.86 -35.43
CA ILE A 40 40.23 -13.15 -36.85
C ILE A 40 40.78 -11.91 -37.51
N ASN A 41 41.97 -12.03 -38.09
CA ASN A 41 42.60 -10.91 -38.75
C ASN A 41 42.02 -10.66 -40.17
N ALA A 42 42.40 -9.52 -40.79
CA ALA A 42 41.95 -9.17 -42.11
C ALA A 42 42.40 -10.15 -43.24
N SER A 43 43.32 -11.07 -42.96
CA SER A 43 43.73 -12.14 -43.86
C SER A 43 43.04 -13.47 -43.59
N GLY A 44 42.04 -13.50 -42.67
CA GLY A 44 41.32 -14.71 -42.26
C GLY A 44 42.11 -15.62 -41.33
N ARG A 45 43.30 -15.22 -40.87
CA ARG A 45 44.06 -15.98 -39.87
C ARG A 45 43.43 -15.81 -38.48
N GLN A 46 43.40 -16.91 -37.75
CA GLN A 46 42.67 -17.01 -36.50
C GLN A 46 43.63 -17.20 -35.32
N MET A 47 43.28 -16.58 -34.19
CA MET A 47 43.96 -16.74 -32.91
C MET A 47 42.94 -16.93 -31.82
N MET A 48 43.04 -17.97 -31.05
CA MET A 48 42.06 -18.33 -30.03
C MET A 48 42.75 -18.45 -28.67
N PHE A 49 42.09 -17.91 -27.67
CA PHE A 49 42.49 -18.01 -26.24
C PHE A 49 41.26 -18.44 -25.42
N GLY A 50 41.49 -19.14 -24.34
CA GLY A 50 40.36 -19.49 -23.43
C GLY A 50 40.64 -20.65 -22.54
N THR A 51 39.69 -20.90 -21.66
CA THR A 51 39.73 -21.99 -20.66
C THR A 51 39.22 -23.33 -21.21
N ALA A 52 38.42 -23.29 -22.29
CA ALA A 52 37.96 -24.51 -22.94
C ALA A 52 39.08 -25.11 -23.80
N ALA A 53 39.34 -26.41 -23.62
CA ALA A 53 40.34 -27.15 -24.39
C ALA A 53 40.18 -26.90 -25.89
N THR A 54 41.11 -26.18 -26.44
CA THR A 54 41.20 -25.86 -27.86
C THR A 54 41.99 -26.94 -28.53
N SER A 55 41.34 -28.01 -28.93
CA SER A 55 41.86 -28.72 -30.08
C SER A 55 41.75 -27.81 -31.28
N ALA A 56 42.75 -27.87 -32.17
CA ALA A 56 42.79 -27.01 -33.34
C ALA A 56 41.55 -27.24 -34.23
N VAL A 57 40.44 -26.59 -33.89
CA VAL A 57 39.28 -26.49 -34.77
C VAL A 57 39.65 -25.51 -35.86
N THR A 58 39.82 -26.00 -37.06
CA THR A 58 39.91 -25.10 -38.21
C THR A 58 38.53 -24.48 -38.38
N LEU A 59 38.43 -23.18 -38.07
CA LEU A 59 37.18 -22.45 -38.21
C LEU A 59 36.92 -22.30 -39.72
N THR A 60 35.94 -23.00 -40.18
CA THR A 60 35.43 -22.82 -41.53
C THR A 60 34.49 -21.62 -41.58
N PRO A 61 34.30 -20.94 -42.73
CA PRO A 61 33.33 -19.85 -42.87
C PRO A 61 31.90 -20.25 -42.37
N ASP A 62 31.53 -21.50 -42.56
CA ASP A 62 30.22 -22.04 -42.09
C ASP A 62 30.07 -22.03 -40.56
N ILE A 63 31.16 -22.27 -39.83
CA ILE A 63 31.13 -22.19 -38.35
C ILE A 63 31.04 -20.73 -37.90
N LEU A 64 31.72 -19.81 -38.58
CA LEU A 64 31.71 -18.38 -38.27
C LEU A 64 30.34 -17.78 -38.52
N GLN A 65 29.63 -18.18 -39.57
CA GLN A 65 28.26 -17.73 -39.87
C GLN A 65 27.23 -18.20 -38.82
N ARG A 66 27.55 -19.23 -38.08
CA ARG A 66 26.70 -19.69 -36.96
C ARG A 66 26.80 -18.81 -35.70
N ILE A 67 27.77 -17.88 -35.70
CA ILE A 67 27.94 -16.92 -34.60
C ILE A 67 27.08 -15.71 -34.94
N PRO A 68 25.98 -15.46 -34.19
CA PRO A 68 25.13 -14.30 -34.42
C PRO A 68 25.96 -13.00 -34.32
N GLY A 69 25.69 -12.07 -35.21
CA GLY A 69 26.38 -10.77 -35.22
C GLY A 69 27.81 -10.81 -35.74
N TYR A 70 28.26 -11.97 -36.29
CA TYR A 70 29.64 -12.07 -36.81
C TYR A 70 30.00 -10.99 -37.83
N ASP A 71 29.09 -10.66 -38.72
CA ASP A 71 29.27 -9.62 -39.76
C ASP A 71 28.68 -8.26 -39.34
N SER A 72 28.17 -8.13 -38.12
CA SER A 72 27.63 -6.87 -37.63
C SER A 72 28.74 -5.92 -37.14
N PRO A 73 28.71 -4.65 -37.49
CA PRO A 73 29.65 -3.67 -36.95
C PRO A 73 29.41 -3.37 -35.46
N ASN A 74 28.28 -3.73 -34.93
CA ASN A 74 27.87 -3.50 -33.53
C ASN A 74 28.16 -4.71 -32.66
N THR A 75 28.53 -4.45 -31.43
CA THR A 75 28.68 -5.47 -30.38
C THR A 75 27.29 -5.97 -30.01
N GLY A 76 26.93 -7.18 -30.46
CA GLY A 76 25.64 -7.78 -30.12
C GLY A 76 25.75 -8.64 -28.87
N TRP A 77 24.77 -8.49 -27.97
CA TRP A 77 24.43 -9.41 -26.87
C TRP A 77 23.05 -10.00 -27.19
N ASP A 78 22.96 -10.72 -28.32
CA ASP A 78 21.65 -10.98 -28.90
C ASP A 78 21.04 -12.30 -28.46
N CYS A 79 21.88 -13.28 -28.09
CA CYS A 79 21.38 -14.62 -27.74
C CYS A 79 22.34 -15.44 -26.88
N ILE A 80 21.79 -16.48 -26.27
CA ILE A 80 22.54 -17.56 -25.62
C ILE A 80 22.50 -18.76 -26.53
N LEU A 81 23.66 -19.23 -26.91
CA LEU A 81 23.77 -20.43 -27.77
C LEU A 81 24.72 -21.44 -27.17
N ARG A 82 24.64 -22.66 -27.66
CA ARG A 82 25.63 -23.69 -27.34
C ARG A 82 26.94 -23.35 -28.02
N ASP A 83 28.07 -23.43 -27.29
CA ASP A 83 29.38 -23.09 -27.85
C ASP A 83 29.60 -23.79 -29.19
N PRO A 84 29.59 -23.08 -30.33
CA PRO A 84 29.71 -23.66 -31.66
C PRO A 84 31.10 -24.22 -31.94
N LEU A 85 32.07 -23.90 -31.09
CA LEU A 85 33.47 -24.29 -31.22
C LEU A 85 33.83 -25.44 -30.27
N ALA A 86 32.88 -25.95 -29.50
CA ALA A 86 33.13 -27.08 -28.63
C ALA A 86 33.04 -28.41 -29.40
N LEU A 87 34.05 -29.23 -29.21
CA LEU A 87 34.13 -30.54 -29.87
C LEU A 87 33.23 -31.61 -29.26
N ASN A 88 32.69 -31.38 -28.07
CA ASN A 88 31.97 -32.40 -27.29
C ASN A 88 30.47 -32.13 -27.21
N SER A 89 29.68 -33.19 -27.05
CA SER A 89 28.25 -33.13 -26.79
C SER A 89 27.88 -32.39 -25.48
N GLN A 90 28.82 -32.09 -24.63
CA GLN A 90 28.68 -31.31 -23.39
C GLN A 90 29.11 -29.85 -23.55
N ALA A 91 28.94 -29.28 -24.74
CA ALA A 91 29.22 -27.85 -24.95
C ALA A 91 28.41 -27.02 -23.97
N ALA A 92 29.09 -26.18 -23.20
CA ALA A 92 28.44 -25.22 -22.31
C ALA A 92 27.70 -24.14 -23.11
N ASN A 93 26.65 -23.61 -22.57
CA ASN A 93 26.01 -22.44 -23.13
C ASN A 93 26.94 -21.23 -23.02
N THR A 94 26.89 -20.38 -24.03
CA THR A 94 27.73 -19.20 -24.14
C THR A 94 26.95 -18.04 -24.73
N ILE A 95 27.36 -16.82 -24.40
CA ILE A 95 26.84 -15.59 -24.96
C ILE A 95 27.95 -15.07 -25.90
N PRO A 96 27.75 -15.10 -27.21
CA PRO A 96 28.73 -14.55 -28.16
C PRO A 96 28.62 -13.03 -28.17
N VAL A 97 29.74 -12.35 -27.99
CA VAL A 97 29.86 -10.91 -28.16
C VAL A 97 30.82 -10.68 -29.28
N THR A 98 30.35 -10.09 -30.36
CA THR A 98 31.13 -9.89 -31.59
C THR A 98 31.39 -8.42 -31.82
N HIS A 99 32.57 -8.12 -32.36
CA HIS A 99 32.94 -6.78 -32.75
C HIS A 99 33.77 -6.79 -34.01
N THR A 100 33.35 -6.03 -35.00
CA THR A 100 34.05 -5.90 -36.26
C THR A 100 34.91 -4.62 -36.27
N LEU A 101 36.20 -4.82 -36.50
CA LEU A 101 37.16 -3.71 -36.62
C LEU A 101 37.40 -3.46 -38.09
N THR A 102 37.12 -2.25 -38.53
CA THR A 102 37.40 -1.80 -39.90
C THR A 102 38.68 -0.97 -39.92
N LEU A 103 39.53 -1.20 -40.93
CA LEU A 103 40.72 -0.35 -41.15
C LEU A 103 40.32 0.89 -41.93
N PRO A 104 40.47 2.11 -41.37
CA PRO A 104 40.12 3.34 -42.07
C PRO A 104 40.81 3.44 -43.44
N GLY A 105 40.01 3.69 -44.49
CA GLY A 105 40.51 3.82 -45.86
C GLY A 105 40.73 2.52 -46.61
N THR A 106 40.31 1.38 -46.07
CA THR A 106 40.38 0.08 -46.76
C THR A 106 39.13 -0.75 -46.44
N ASP A 107 38.79 -1.69 -47.31
CA ASP A 107 37.71 -2.66 -47.09
C ASP A 107 38.15 -3.85 -46.19
N ARG A 108 39.28 -3.72 -45.53
CA ARG A 108 39.79 -4.80 -44.65
C ARG A 108 39.10 -4.76 -43.30
N THR A 109 38.50 -5.89 -42.94
CA THR A 109 37.82 -6.10 -41.67
C THR A 109 38.52 -7.18 -40.86
N ALA A 110 38.55 -6.98 -39.57
CA ALA A 110 39.00 -7.99 -38.61
C ALA A 110 37.88 -8.19 -37.57
N HIS A 111 37.71 -9.41 -37.12
CA HIS A 111 36.64 -9.74 -36.20
C HIS A 111 37.19 -10.20 -34.85
N VAL A 112 36.53 -9.75 -33.81
CA VAL A 112 36.78 -10.14 -32.40
C VAL A 112 35.51 -10.78 -31.87
N CYS A 113 35.58 -12.03 -31.47
CA CYS A 113 34.47 -12.71 -30.86
C CYS A 113 34.86 -13.14 -29.46
N ILE A 114 34.06 -12.76 -28.48
CA ILE A 114 34.23 -13.11 -27.06
C ILE A 114 33.06 -14.00 -26.68
N PHE A 115 33.36 -15.18 -26.16
CA PHE A 115 32.35 -16.11 -25.67
C PHE A 115 32.27 -16.01 -24.17
N VAL A 116 31.18 -15.47 -23.67
CA VAL A 116 30.94 -15.18 -22.26
C VAL A 116 30.05 -16.26 -21.65
N SER A 117 30.39 -16.71 -20.46
CA SER A 117 29.57 -17.66 -19.71
C SER A 117 28.28 -16.99 -19.23
N PRO A 118 27.12 -17.64 -19.39
CA PRO A 118 25.87 -17.16 -18.79
C PRO A 118 25.93 -16.98 -17.27
N SER A 119 26.93 -17.58 -16.61
CA SER A 119 27.16 -17.38 -15.18
C SER A 119 27.52 -15.94 -14.81
N LEU A 120 27.95 -15.12 -15.77
CA LEU A 120 28.11 -13.67 -15.56
C LEU A 120 26.80 -13.02 -15.13
N ILE A 121 25.71 -13.42 -15.76
CA ILE A 121 24.36 -12.92 -15.48
C ILE A 121 23.78 -13.61 -14.23
N LEU A 122 23.91 -14.93 -14.16
CA LEU A 122 23.27 -15.75 -13.12
C LEU A 122 23.94 -15.62 -11.76
N SER A 123 25.25 -15.34 -11.70
CA SER A 123 25.99 -15.30 -10.44
C SER A 123 25.51 -14.18 -9.50
N PRO A 124 25.29 -12.93 -9.96
CA PRO A 124 24.71 -11.87 -9.12
C PRO A 124 23.26 -12.16 -8.69
N LEU A 125 22.49 -12.84 -9.56
CA LEU A 125 21.08 -13.13 -9.30
C LEU A 125 20.84 -14.27 -8.29
N ARG A 126 21.87 -15.04 -7.94
CA ARG A 126 21.77 -16.11 -6.91
C ARG A 126 21.37 -15.60 -5.52
N SER A 127 21.74 -14.37 -5.21
CA SER A 127 21.38 -13.73 -3.93
C SER A 127 20.08 -12.92 -4.01
N PHE A 128 19.46 -12.87 -5.18
CA PHE A 128 18.21 -12.17 -5.38
C PHE A 128 17.04 -13.02 -4.90
N THR A 129 16.27 -12.51 -3.95
CA THR A 129 15.06 -13.17 -3.43
C THR A 129 13.86 -12.65 -4.18
N LEU A 130 13.26 -13.52 -4.99
CA LEU A 130 11.99 -13.23 -5.63
C LEU A 130 10.85 -13.19 -4.62
N ALA A 131 9.86 -12.35 -4.84
CA ALA A 131 8.60 -12.43 -4.12
C ALA A 131 7.90 -13.76 -4.40
N ASP A 132 7.05 -14.21 -3.45
CA ASP A 132 6.30 -15.46 -3.60
C ASP A 132 5.50 -15.50 -4.90
N GLY A 133 5.82 -16.46 -5.77
CA GLY A 133 5.21 -16.61 -7.08
C GLY A 133 5.76 -15.67 -8.17
N GLY A 134 6.79 -14.88 -7.86
CA GLY A 134 7.50 -14.07 -8.84
C GLY A 134 8.28 -14.91 -9.84
N GLN A 135 8.42 -14.41 -11.04
CA GLN A 135 9.21 -15.02 -12.11
C GLN A 135 10.20 -14.00 -12.66
N LEU A 136 11.40 -14.45 -12.95
CA LEU A 136 12.47 -13.61 -13.46
C LEU A 136 12.82 -14.03 -14.88
N TYR A 137 12.89 -13.05 -15.78
CA TYR A 137 13.25 -13.25 -17.15
C TYR A 137 14.43 -12.36 -17.52
N TRP A 138 15.18 -12.80 -18.50
CA TRP A 138 16.25 -12.05 -19.12
C TRP A 138 15.92 -11.83 -20.57
N GLU A 139 15.84 -10.57 -20.98
CA GLU A 139 15.63 -10.16 -22.35
C GLU A 139 16.95 -9.76 -22.98
N MET A 140 17.23 -10.30 -24.17
CA MET A 140 18.48 -10.10 -24.88
C MET A 140 18.17 -10.02 -26.38
N GLY A 141 18.21 -8.81 -26.94
CA GLY A 141 17.73 -8.57 -28.30
C GLY A 141 16.25 -8.99 -28.44
N GLU A 142 15.97 -9.83 -29.41
CA GLU A 142 14.62 -10.38 -29.63
C GLU A 142 14.32 -11.66 -28.80
N ASN A 143 15.27 -12.12 -27.99
CA ASN A 143 15.16 -13.38 -27.27
C ASN A 143 14.86 -13.19 -25.80
N LEU A 144 13.89 -13.97 -25.28
CA LEU A 144 13.51 -14.00 -23.90
C LEU A 144 13.98 -15.31 -23.24
N TYR A 145 14.60 -15.21 -22.07
CA TYR A 145 15.10 -16.36 -21.31
C TYR A 145 14.49 -16.37 -19.91
N THR A 146 14.00 -17.53 -19.50
CA THR A 146 13.58 -17.79 -18.12
C THR A 146 14.79 -18.06 -17.25
N ILE A 147 14.83 -17.45 -16.08
CA ILE A 147 15.85 -17.69 -15.07
C ILE A 147 15.31 -18.63 -14.00
N ASN A 148 15.77 -19.89 -14.02
CA ASN A 148 15.43 -20.88 -13.01
C ASN A 148 16.69 -21.26 -12.22
N GLY A 149 16.97 -20.56 -11.14
CA GLY A 149 18.15 -20.77 -10.32
C GLY A 149 19.45 -20.56 -11.09
N SER A 150 20.09 -21.66 -11.54
CA SER A 150 21.36 -21.61 -12.29
C SER A 150 21.21 -21.89 -13.79
N LEU A 151 19.97 -22.00 -14.29
CA LEU A 151 19.67 -22.33 -15.68
C LEU A 151 18.96 -21.18 -16.36
N LEU A 152 19.44 -20.84 -17.57
CA LEU A 152 18.75 -19.98 -18.52
C LEU A 152 18.15 -20.88 -19.60
N SER A 153 16.85 -20.86 -19.72
CA SER A 153 16.12 -21.59 -20.75
C SER A 153 15.48 -20.61 -21.69
N ALA A 154 15.69 -20.77 -23.00
CA ALA A 154 15.01 -19.97 -23.99
C ALA A 154 13.50 -20.22 -23.92
N LEU A 155 12.71 -19.18 -23.84
CA LEU A 155 11.27 -19.26 -24.06
C LEU A 155 11.00 -19.16 -25.54
N ASN A 156 10.09 -20.00 -26.03
CA ASN A 156 9.57 -19.88 -27.40
C ASN A 156 8.55 -18.72 -27.52
N GLY A 157 8.70 -17.69 -26.67
CA GLY A 157 7.86 -16.52 -26.62
C GLY A 157 8.65 -15.30 -27.06
N SER A 158 7.99 -14.40 -27.76
CA SER A 158 8.51 -13.07 -28.10
C SER A 158 8.22 -12.11 -26.95
N ILE A 159 8.96 -11.02 -26.90
CA ILE A 159 8.66 -9.79 -26.13
C ILE A 159 7.19 -9.37 -26.35
N ALA A 160 6.62 -9.65 -27.52
CA ALA A 160 5.20 -9.49 -27.82
C ALA A 160 4.23 -10.16 -26.82
N ASP A 161 4.67 -11.13 -26.04
CA ASP A 161 3.86 -11.69 -24.96
C ASP A 161 3.61 -10.71 -23.80
N PHE A 162 4.33 -9.58 -23.77
CA PHE A 162 4.14 -8.48 -22.82
C PHE A 162 3.51 -7.23 -23.45
N ASP A 163 3.20 -7.25 -24.76
CA ASP A 163 2.60 -6.11 -25.47
C ASP A 163 1.19 -5.74 -24.99
N ASP A 164 0.49 -6.67 -24.33
CA ASP A 164 -0.80 -6.41 -23.68
C ASP A 164 -0.68 -5.67 -22.35
N ALA A 165 0.53 -5.33 -21.93
CA ALA A 165 0.77 -4.68 -20.66
C ALA A 165 0.54 -3.16 -20.76
N VAL A 166 -0.28 -2.63 -19.86
CA VAL A 166 -0.57 -1.20 -19.78
C VAL A 166 0.50 -0.53 -18.92
N PRO A 167 1.19 0.52 -19.43
CA PRO A 167 2.19 1.24 -18.63
C PRO A 167 1.57 1.85 -17.37
N LEU A 168 2.24 1.65 -16.25
CA LEU A 168 1.86 2.23 -14.97
C LEU A 168 2.73 3.48 -14.75
N ASP A 169 2.09 4.61 -14.53
CA ASP A 169 2.78 5.87 -14.23
C ASP A 169 3.37 5.80 -12.80
N SER A 170 4.64 5.42 -12.71
CA SER A 170 5.33 5.25 -11.42
C SER A 170 6.28 6.43 -11.17
N ASN A 171 5.78 7.44 -10.46
CA ASN A 171 6.58 8.61 -10.04
C ASN A 171 7.70 8.31 -9.01
N THR A 172 7.93 7.05 -8.66
CA THR A 172 8.80 6.67 -7.54
C THR A 172 10.00 5.80 -7.91
N LEU A 173 10.10 5.37 -9.17
CA LEU A 173 11.17 4.49 -9.65
C LEU A 173 12.20 5.27 -10.48
N ASP A 174 13.37 4.66 -10.68
CA ASP A 174 14.37 5.15 -11.60
C ASP A 174 13.70 5.46 -12.96
N PRO A 175 13.94 6.63 -13.58
CA PRO A 175 13.31 7.02 -14.84
C PRO A 175 13.54 6.04 -16.00
N ASN A 176 14.49 5.14 -15.85
CA ASN A 176 14.79 4.10 -16.83
C ASN A 176 14.04 2.78 -16.58
N THR A 177 13.29 2.67 -15.49
CA THR A 177 12.52 1.46 -15.16
C THR A 177 11.12 1.56 -15.72
N GLU A 178 10.74 0.60 -16.52
CA GLU A 178 9.41 0.51 -17.10
C GLU A 178 8.55 -0.43 -16.26
N VAL A 179 7.36 0.01 -15.87
CA VAL A 179 6.42 -0.78 -15.10
C VAL A 179 5.11 -0.93 -15.86
N TYR A 180 4.65 -2.14 -16.00
CA TYR A 180 3.44 -2.48 -16.72
C TYR A 180 2.51 -3.33 -15.85
N THR A 181 1.21 -3.23 -16.11
CA THR A 181 0.23 -4.17 -15.56
C THR A 181 -0.30 -5.04 -16.69
N ARG A 182 -0.28 -6.35 -16.52
CA ARG A 182 -0.81 -7.33 -17.45
C ARG A 182 -2.00 -8.05 -16.85
N GLY A 183 -3.07 -8.17 -17.63
CA GLY A 183 -4.30 -8.85 -17.20
C GLY A 183 -5.19 -7.98 -16.31
N SER A 184 -6.27 -8.56 -15.82
CA SER A 184 -7.25 -7.86 -14.99
C SER A 184 -7.73 -8.71 -13.81
N GLY A 185 -8.13 -8.05 -12.73
CA GLY A 185 -8.69 -8.71 -11.53
C GLY A 185 -7.64 -9.53 -10.77
N SER A 186 -8.03 -10.74 -10.36
CA SER A 186 -7.18 -11.62 -9.54
C SER A 186 -6.02 -12.26 -10.32
N SER A 187 -6.03 -12.21 -11.63
CA SER A 187 -4.97 -12.70 -12.50
C SER A 187 -4.05 -11.59 -13.01
N ALA A 188 -4.25 -10.36 -12.56
CA ALA A 188 -3.36 -9.26 -12.92
C ALA A 188 -1.93 -9.55 -12.44
N GLN A 189 -0.97 -9.22 -13.28
CA GLN A 189 0.45 -9.35 -13.00
C GLN A 189 1.11 -7.98 -13.11
N LEU A 190 2.06 -7.71 -12.25
CA LEU A 190 2.92 -6.55 -12.36
C LEU A 190 4.20 -6.97 -13.06
N VAL A 191 4.54 -6.30 -14.14
CA VAL A 191 5.74 -6.55 -14.94
C VAL A 191 6.66 -5.35 -14.76
N VAL A 192 7.83 -5.59 -14.22
CA VAL A 192 8.87 -4.58 -14.03
C VAL A 192 10.01 -4.89 -14.98
N ARG A 193 10.31 -4.00 -15.90
CA ARG A 193 11.38 -4.12 -16.89
C ARG A 193 12.48 -3.13 -16.58
N TYR A 194 13.66 -3.64 -16.29
CA TYR A 194 14.82 -2.88 -15.84
C TYR A 194 15.96 -2.96 -16.84
N PRO A 195 16.42 -1.85 -17.45
CA PRO A 195 17.53 -1.85 -18.39
C PRO A 195 18.86 -2.06 -17.67
N ILE A 196 19.68 -2.94 -18.21
CA ILE A 196 21.02 -3.21 -17.67
C ILE A 196 22.08 -2.57 -18.54
N GLY A 197 22.26 -1.27 -18.41
CA GLY A 197 23.41 -0.47 -18.82
C GLY A 197 24.05 -0.67 -20.21
N ILE A 198 23.68 -1.74 -20.93
CA ILE A 198 24.17 -2.15 -22.25
C ILE A 198 22.96 -2.21 -23.16
N HIS A 199 23.09 -1.80 -24.40
CA HIS A 199 22.01 -1.78 -25.37
C HIS A 199 21.25 -3.10 -25.46
N GLU A 200 19.92 -3.02 -25.37
CA GLU A 200 18.96 -4.13 -25.59
C GLU A 200 19.03 -5.30 -24.58
N LEU A 201 19.58 -5.04 -23.39
CA LEU A 201 19.54 -5.99 -22.28
C LEU A 201 18.60 -5.53 -21.19
N TYR A 202 17.62 -6.33 -20.85
CA TYR A 202 16.66 -6.03 -19.78
C TYR A 202 16.50 -7.21 -18.84
N LEU A 203 16.34 -6.89 -17.58
CA LEU A 203 15.86 -7.83 -16.57
C LEU A 203 14.38 -7.57 -16.36
N ILE A 204 13.57 -8.61 -16.50
CA ILE A 204 12.12 -8.51 -16.36
C ILE A 204 11.69 -9.35 -15.16
N GLU A 205 11.06 -8.71 -14.19
CA GLU A 205 10.43 -9.37 -13.06
C GLU A 205 8.92 -9.34 -13.23
N VAL A 206 8.30 -10.51 -13.20
CA VAL A 206 6.84 -10.67 -13.25
C VAL A 206 6.35 -11.06 -11.88
N LEU A 207 5.59 -10.19 -11.26
CA LEU A 207 5.01 -10.36 -9.93
C LEU A 207 3.52 -10.68 -10.05
N PRO A 208 3.04 -11.80 -9.50
CA PRO A 208 1.61 -12.05 -9.45
C PRO A 208 0.93 -11.07 -8.49
N ASN A 209 -0.15 -10.43 -8.93
CA ASN A 209 -0.90 -9.46 -8.11
C ASN A 209 -1.67 -10.12 -6.94
N GLY A 210 -1.68 -11.45 -6.87
CA GLY A 210 -2.36 -12.22 -5.83
C GLY A 210 -1.92 -11.94 -4.40
N PRO A 211 -0.61 -11.79 -4.09
CA PRO A 211 -0.15 -11.46 -2.73
C PRO A 211 -0.58 -10.07 -2.30
N THR A 212 -0.56 -9.09 -3.20
CA THR A 212 -0.92 -7.70 -2.89
C THR A 212 -2.41 -7.57 -2.55
N GLN A 213 -3.30 -8.29 -3.24
CA GLN A 213 -4.73 -8.33 -2.91
C GLN A 213 -4.99 -9.06 -1.58
N ARG A 214 -4.26 -10.14 -1.28
CA ARG A 214 -4.37 -10.81 0.02
C ARG A 214 -3.89 -9.91 1.17
N GLN A 215 -2.81 -9.17 0.99
CA GLN A 215 -2.33 -8.21 1.99
C GLN A 215 -3.33 -7.07 2.20
N VAL A 216 -3.91 -6.51 1.14
CA VAL A 216 -4.93 -5.47 1.23
C VAL A 216 -6.18 -5.98 1.96
N THR A 217 -6.68 -7.17 1.62
CA THR A 217 -7.83 -7.79 2.32
C THR A 217 -7.51 -8.16 3.77
N PHE A 218 -6.28 -8.60 4.05
CA PHE A 218 -5.86 -8.96 5.41
C PHE A 218 -5.79 -7.76 6.35
N VAL A 219 -5.54 -6.56 5.83
CA VAL A 219 -5.52 -5.32 6.62
C VAL A 219 -6.88 -4.62 6.60
N SER A 220 -7.58 -4.59 5.47
CA SER A 220 -8.84 -3.85 5.33
C SER A 220 -10.01 -4.47 6.09
N VAL A 221 -10.11 -5.80 6.12
CA VAL A 221 -11.22 -6.50 6.81
C VAL A 221 -11.19 -6.26 8.33
N PRO A 222 -10.09 -6.50 9.07
CA PRO A 222 -10.05 -6.20 10.50
C PRO A 222 -10.17 -4.70 10.80
N LEU A 223 -9.69 -3.82 9.93
CA LEU A 223 -9.86 -2.38 10.08
C LEU A 223 -11.33 -1.98 9.96
N LEU A 224 -12.07 -2.55 9.02
CA LEU A 224 -13.50 -2.29 8.84
C LEU A 224 -14.33 -2.86 10.00
N ILE A 225 -13.97 -4.05 10.51
CA ILE A 225 -14.59 -4.64 11.69
C ILE A 225 -14.34 -3.78 12.94
N SER A 226 -13.10 -3.31 13.13
CA SER A 226 -12.76 -2.46 14.28
C SER A 226 -13.49 -1.11 14.22
N LEU A 227 -13.59 -0.50 13.04
CA LEU A 227 -14.31 0.76 12.85
C LEU A 227 -15.81 0.60 13.16
N THR A 228 -16.43 -0.47 12.66
CA THR A 228 -17.85 -0.77 12.96
C THR A 228 -18.07 -1.07 14.43
N ALA A 229 -17.17 -1.80 15.08
CA ALA A 229 -17.25 -2.07 16.52
C ALA A 229 -17.14 -0.80 17.36
N ILE A 230 -16.23 0.10 17.03
CA ILE A 230 -16.08 1.41 17.72
C ILE A 230 -17.33 2.26 17.52
N LEU A 231 -17.92 2.29 16.33
CA LEU A 231 -19.13 3.04 16.03
C LEU A 231 -20.33 2.50 16.81
N LEU A 232 -20.50 1.18 16.86
CA LEU A 232 -21.55 0.53 17.64
C LEU A 232 -21.39 0.78 19.14
N LEU A 233 -20.16 0.69 19.66
CA LEU A 233 -19.86 1.00 21.05
C LEU A 233 -20.16 2.46 21.39
N GLY A 234 -19.77 3.39 20.52
CA GLY A 234 -20.05 4.82 20.67
C GLY A 234 -21.54 5.12 20.67
N CYS A 235 -22.31 4.55 19.73
CA CYS A 235 -23.75 4.69 19.69
C CYS A 235 -24.43 4.08 20.93
N SER A 236 -23.97 2.92 21.37
CA SER A 236 -24.49 2.27 22.59
C SER A 236 -24.24 3.13 23.84
N LEU A 237 -23.02 3.66 23.98
CA LEU A 237 -22.66 4.54 25.09
C LEU A 237 -23.48 5.84 25.07
N ALA A 238 -23.61 6.47 23.90
CA ALA A 238 -24.42 7.69 23.74
C ALA A 238 -25.90 7.43 24.09
N PHE A 239 -26.45 6.29 23.69
CA PHE A 239 -27.82 5.88 24.05
C PHE A 239 -27.99 5.67 25.57
N LEU A 240 -27.03 4.99 26.20
CA LEU A 240 -27.05 4.79 27.67
C LEU A 240 -26.95 6.11 28.43
N LEU A 241 -26.05 7.02 28.01
CA LEU A 241 -25.90 8.35 28.62
C LEU A 241 -27.18 9.18 28.44
N HIS A 242 -27.79 9.14 27.26
CA HIS A 242 -29.05 9.82 27.03
C HIS A 242 -30.13 9.29 27.95
N ARG A 243 -30.29 7.97 28.08
CA ARG A 243 -31.32 7.32 28.90
C ARG A 243 -31.10 7.51 30.39
N MET A 244 -29.84 7.43 30.86
CA MET A 244 -29.54 7.46 32.30
C MET A 244 -29.36 8.87 32.85
N ILE A 245 -28.99 9.83 32.02
CA ILE A 245 -28.65 11.19 32.50
C ILE A 245 -29.50 12.26 31.78
N ALA A 246 -29.45 12.37 30.46
CA ALA A 246 -30.05 13.47 29.75
C ALA A 246 -31.60 13.48 29.89
N HIS A 247 -32.24 12.34 29.72
CA HIS A 247 -33.69 12.20 29.85
C HIS A 247 -34.18 12.53 31.27
N PRO A 248 -33.63 11.96 32.39
CA PRO A 248 -34.01 12.32 33.74
C PRO A 248 -33.80 13.81 34.06
N ILE A 249 -32.68 14.38 33.69
CA ILE A 249 -32.43 15.82 33.91
C ILE A 249 -33.50 16.68 33.22
N SER A 250 -33.86 16.36 31.98
CA SER A 250 -34.90 17.08 31.25
C SER A 250 -36.29 16.94 31.96
N ALA A 251 -36.59 15.77 32.50
CA ALA A 251 -37.84 15.55 33.26
C ALA A 251 -37.86 16.36 34.55
N LEU A 252 -36.74 16.41 35.30
CA LEU A 252 -36.62 17.25 36.49
C LEU A 252 -36.78 18.75 36.15
N GLN A 253 -36.20 19.22 35.08
CA GLN A 253 -36.37 20.61 34.63
C GLN A 253 -37.83 20.92 34.30
N SER A 254 -38.45 20.04 33.51
CA SER A 254 -39.89 20.20 33.19
C SER A 254 -40.78 20.24 34.42
N ARG A 255 -40.44 19.42 35.44
CA ARG A 255 -41.17 19.42 36.75
C ARG A 255 -41.01 20.75 37.47
N ILE A 256 -39.80 21.29 37.54
CA ILE A 256 -39.55 22.62 38.16
C ILE A 256 -40.32 23.73 37.44
N GLU A 257 -40.39 23.67 36.11
CA GLU A 257 -41.23 24.64 35.33
C GLU A 257 -42.71 24.54 35.69
N LYS A 258 -43.26 23.31 35.81
CA LYS A 258 -44.66 23.12 36.22
C LYS A 258 -44.93 23.67 37.61
N ILE A 259 -44.00 23.44 38.56
CA ILE A 259 -44.11 24.00 39.91
C ILE A 259 -44.08 25.55 39.88
N SER A 260 -43.20 26.13 39.05
CA SER A 260 -43.10 27.59 38.84
C SER A 260 -44.40 28.14 38.26
N GLY A 261 -45.13 27.38 37.44
CA GLY A 261 -46.43 27.70 36.88
C GLY A 261 -47.60 27.49 37.83
N GLY A 262 -47.34 27.02 39.07
CA GLY A 262 -48.36 26.81 40.11
C GLY A 262 -48.92 25.39 40.19
N ASP A 263 -48.36 24.42 39.49
CA ASP A 263 -48.74 23.01 39.60
C ASP A 263 -47.89 22.31 40.66
N PHE A 264 -48.41 22.23 41.88
CA PHE A 264 -47.77 21.57 43.02
C PHE A 264 -48.18 20.10 43.21
N SER A 265 -48.80 19.47 42.19
CA SER A 265 -49.14 18.04 42.29
C SER A 265 -47.87 17.18 42.40
N ALA A 266 -47.95 16.01 43.05
CA ALA A 266 -46.83 15.07 43.09
C ALA A 266 -46.63 14.42 41.72
N ASP A 267 -45.37 14.26 41.30
CA ASP A 267 -44.99 13.56 40.07
C ASP A 267 -44.13 12.34 40.40
N PRO A 268 -44.69 11.13 40.47
CA PRO A 268 -43.93 9.92 40.77
C PRO A 268 -42.95 9.55 39.69
N ASP A 269 -43.11 10.01 38.44
CA ASP A 269 -42.29 9.64 37.26
C ASP A 269 -40.86 10.18 37.34
N ILE A 270 -40.60 11.15 38.24
CA ILE A 270 -39.26 11.66 38.51
C ILE A 270 -38.55 10.98 39.69
N GLU A 271 -39.16 9.97 40.34
CA GLU A 271 -38.62 9.27 41.50
C GLU A 271 -37.93 7.96 41.13
N TRP A 272 -36.83 8.06 40.33
CA TRP A 272 -36.06 6.88 39.98
C TRP A 272 -35.26 6.33 41.15
N ASP A 273 -34.77 5.08 41.01
CA ASP A 273 -33.99 4.42 42.03
C ASP A 273 -32.50 4.71 41.90
N ASN A 274 -32.14 6.02 41.88
CA ASN A 274 -30.80 6.54 41.79
C ASN A 274 -30.73 7.97 42.40
N GLU A 275 -29.52 8.62 42.32
CA GLU A 275 -29.26 9.94 42.85
C GLU A 275 -30.15 11.04 42.24
N LEU A 276 -30.50 10.90 40.94
CA LEU A 276 -31.44 11.81 40.27
C LEU A 276 -32.85 11.62 40.77
N GLY A 277 -33.23 10.41 41.13
CA GLY A 277 -34.53 10.11 41.80
C GLY A 277 -34.59 10.66 43.21
N ASP A 278 -33.45 10.74 43.94
CA ASP A 278 -33.39 11.44 45.25
C ASP A 278 -33.70 12.93 45.09
N ILE A 279 -33.19 13.56 44.04
CA ILE A 279 -33.53 14.96 43.68
C ILE A 279 -35.02 15.05 43.37
N GLY A 280 -35.60 14.12 42.62
CA GLY A 280 -37.01 14.08 42.28
C GLY A 280 -37.90 13.98 43.55
N ARG A 281 -37.54 13.11 44.47
CA ARG A 281 -38.22 13.00 45.80
C ARG A 281 -38.12 14.30 46.59
N GLY A 282 -36.96 14.97 46.56
CA GLY A 282 -36.79 16.27 47.18
C GLY A 282 -37.68 17.36 46.58
N ILE A 283 -37.81 17.38 45.27
CA ILE A 283 -38.69 18.33 44.55
C ILE A 283 -40.17 18.08 44.91
N ASN A 284 -40.61 16.81 44.93
CA ASN A 284 -41.97 16.47 45.29
C ASN A 284 -42.25 16.82 46.76
N SER A 285 -41.32 16.56 47.70
CA SER A 285 -41.44 16.94 49.11
C SER A 285 -41.53 18.46 49.29
N MET A 286 -40.70 19.21 48.55
CA MET A 286 -40.78 20.69 48.57
C MET A 286 -42.11 21.20 48.02
N SER A 287 -42.63 20.62 46.94
CA SER A 287 -43.94 20.94 46.38
C SER A 287 -45.06 20.70 47.36
N ALA A 288 -45.06 19.57 48.05
CA ALA A 288 -46.02 19.25 49.12
C ALA A 288 -45.95 20.23 50.30
N GLY A 289 -44.71 20.62 50.68
CA GLY A 289 -44.47 21.63 51.72
C GLY A 289 -45.08 23.01 51.35
N VAL A 290 -44.90 23.42 50.08
CA VAL A 290 -45.47 24.70 49.59
C VAL A 290 -47.02 24.62 49.63
N THR A 291 -47.61 23.51 49.20
CA THR A 291 -49.06 23.31 49.25
C THR A 291 -49.58 23.42 50.67
N ALA A 292 -48.95 22.75 51.65
CA ALA A 292 -49.34 22.80 53.05
C ALA A 292 -49.23 24.23 53.61
N LEU A 293 -48.16 24.96 53.27
CA LEU A 293 -48.01 26.40 53.64
C LEU A 293 -49.12 27.27 53.05
N MET A 294 -49.50 27.05 51.80
CA MET A 294 -50.61 27.79 51.16
C MET A 294 -51.95 27.51 51.84
N GLU A 295 -52.23 26.25 52.16
CA GLU A 295 -53.43 25.86 52.90
C GLU A 295 -53.46 26.52 54.28
N HIS A 296 -52.35 26.50 55.01
CA HIS A 296 -52.25 27.13 56.31
C HIS A 296 -52.43 28.66 56.19
N ARG A 297 -51.84 29.31 55.23
CA ARG A 297 -52.09 30.73 54.96
C ARG A 297 -53.51 31.08 54.64
N LEU A 298 -54.18 30.24 53.86
CA LEU A 298 -55.58 30.43 53.50
C LEU A 298 -56.49 30.27 54.75
N GLU A 299 -56.16 29.36 55.66
CA GLU A 299 -56.85 29.16 56.93
C GLU A 299 -56.61 30.33 57.89
N ASP A 300 -55.37 30.79 57.99
CA ASP A 300 -55.02 31.98 58.78
C ASP A 300 -55.79 33.23 58.28
N GLU A 301 -55.84 33.44 56.98
CA GLU A 301 -56.58 34.58 56.39
C GLU A 301 -58.07 34.49 56.65
N LYS A 302 -58.67 33.28 56.57
CA LYS A 302 -60.06 33.03 56.91
C LYS A 302 -60.31 33.34 58.39
N GLN A 303 -59.47 32.87 59.27
CA GLN A 303 -59.59 33.13 60.71
C GLN A 303 -59.49 34.64 60.99
N LYS A 304 -58.55 35.33 60.33
CA LYS A 304 -58.42 36.80 60.45
C LYS A 304 -59.66 37.53 59.96
N GLN A 305 -60.22 37.12 58.82
CA GLN A 305 -61.46 37.69 58.29
C GLN A 305 -62.64 37.43 59.25
N ASP A 306 -62.76 36.25 59.85
CA ASP A 306 -63.78 35.96 60.78
C ASP A 306 -63.66 36.79 62.07
N LEU A 307 -62.44 36.98 62.58
CA LEU A 307 -62.19 37.86 63.73
C LEU A 307 -62.48 39.33 63.37
N GLU A 308 -62.14 39.81 62.23
CA GLU A 308 -62.46 41.19 61.78
C GLU A 308 -63.96 41.37 61.61
N TYR A 309 -64.66 40.34 61.06
CA TYR A 309 -66.11 40.33 61.00
C TYR A 309 -66.75 40.40 62.37
N ARG A 310 -66.32 39.54 63.30
CA ARG A 310 -66.82 39.58 64.69
C ARG A 310 -66.53 40.88 65.41
N MET A 311 -65.37 41.54 65.15
CA MET A 311 -65.08 42.83 65.70
C MET A 311 -66.03 43.90 65.16
N LEU A 312 -66.29 43.88 63.86
CA LEU A 312 -67.25 44.82 63.25
C LEU A 312 -68.68 44.59 63.79
N GLN A 313 -69.09 43.30 63.94
CA GLN A 313 -70.40 42.94 64.52
C GLN A 313 -70.55 43.41 66.01
N ASN A 314 -69.52 43.33 66.82
CA ASN A 314 -69.48 43.78 68.17
C ASN A 314 -69.49 45.36 68.27
N GLN A 315 -68.96 46.06 67.24
CA GLN A 315 -69.05 47.53 67.22
C GLN A 315 -70.51 48.07 67.02
N ILE A 316 -71.40 47.17 66.47
CA ILE A 316 -72.82 47.44 66.51
C ILE A 316 -73.31 46.98 67.89
N ASN A 317 -73.32 47.89 68.85
CA ASN A 317 -73.71 47.54 70.27
C ASN A 317 -75.13 46.98 70.27
N PRO A 318 -75.38 45.68 70.48
CA PRO A 318 -76.70 45.10 70.39
C PRO A 318 -77.62 45.65 71.44
N HIS A 319 -77.05 46.04 72.59
CA HIS A 319 -77.81 46.67 73.65
C HIS A 319 -78.37 48.07 73.27
N PHE A 320 -77.57 48.78 72.49
CA PHE A 320 -78.02 50.08 71.96
C PHE A 320 -79.26 49.90 71.00
N ILE A 321 -79.18 48.89 70.12
CA ILE A 321 -80.28 48.58 69.21
C ILE A 321 -81.50 48.15 69.89
N TYR A 322 -81.35 47.23 70.91
CA TYR A 322 -82.48 46.76 71.75
C TYR A 322 -83.10 47.98 72.48
N ASN A 323 -82.28 48.78 73.16
CA ASN A 323 -82.80 49.93 73.93
C ASN A 323 -83.48 50.97 72.98
N THR A 324 -82.98 51.14 71.81
CA THR A 324 -83.56 52.08 70.80
C THR A 324 -84.93 51.53 70.31
N LEU A 325 -84.96 50.20 69.97
CA LEU A 325 -86.19 49.53 69.54
C LEU A 325 -87.25 49.50 70.68
N ASP A 326 -86.87 49.25 71.93
CA ASP A 326 -87.71 49.34 73.06
C ASP A 326 -88.25 50.79 73.26
N SER A 327 -87.41 51.79 73.11
CA SER A 327 -87.85 53.20 73.19
C SER A 327 -88.78 53.56 72.09
N ILE A 328 -88.63 53.08 70.87
CA ILE A 328 -89.51 53.30 69.72
C ILE A 328 -90.83 52.54 69.98
N ASN A 329 -90.82 51.35 70.54
CA ASN A 329 -92.02 50.58 70.88
C ASN A 329 -92.86 51.22 71.97
N TRP A 330 -92.23 51.81 73.00
CA TRP A 330 -92.92 52.58 74.04
C TRP A 330 -93.58 53.84 73.42
N LEU A 331 -92.90 54.56 72.52
CA LEU A 331 -93.45 55.72 71.84
C LEU A 331 -94.61 55.42 70.87
N ALA A 332 -94.69 54.19 70.37
CA ALA A 332 -95.72 53.75 69.44
C ALA A 332 -97.00 53.27 70.12
N ILE A 333 -97.00 53.03 71.52
CA ILE A 333 -98.15 52.53 72.31
C ILE A 333 -98.83 53.70 73.03
N GLU A 334 -98.26 54.86 73.12
CA GLU A 334 -98.94 56.11 73.53
C GLU A 334 -99.70 56.74 72.36
#